data_d6daf335ccedeab08afe45218295c35b
#
_entry.id   d6daf335ccedeab08afe45218295c35b
#
_cell.length_a   1.000
_cell.length_b   1.000
_cell.length_c   1.000
_cell.angle_alpha   90.00
_cell.angle_beta   90.00
_cell.angle_gamma   90.00
#
_symmetry.space_group_name_H-M   'P 1'
#
loop_
_entity.id
_entity.type
_entity.pdbx_description
1 polymer ?
#
loop_
_entity_poly.entity_id
_entity_poly.type
_entity_poly.pdbx_seq_one_letter_code
_entity_poly.pdbx_strand_id
1 'polypeptide(L)'
;VLVSLGAMPKLSFMRGEGPGAITPDGCAVEFYARLRARGEPELIHEAIGEKASVLELGAGAGRVTHPLRDLGHEIVAVDESPDMLARIRGAETVCAPIQDLNLGRRFDAVVMISFLIDIPDDDLMRAFLRTCRSHVRDDGCLILERHKPGWHETVRPTERTDPAGFTSRIRTVERPEPGTVALTVDYLWGDASWTHSFLTRPMSDERLSAELATAGFRIDRFLDPDRSWVRARPVPGGQGA
;
A
#
# COMPACT_ATOMS: atom_id res chain seq x y z
N VAL A 1 -31.38 7.87 -29.20
CA VAL A 1 -31.08 8.21 -27.78
C VAL A 1 -29.95 7.28 -27.36
N LEU A 2 -28.71 7.79 -27.42
CA LEU A 2 -27.54 7.10 -26.89
C LEU A 2 -27.59 7.22 -25.37
N VAL A 3 -27.86 6.11 -24.68
CA VAL A 3 -27.67 6.02 -23.24
C VAL A 3 -26.16 5.97 -22.99
N SER A 4 -25.62 7.05 -22.43
CA SER A 4 -24.27 7.11 -21.90
C SER A 4 -24.14 6.01 -20.82
N LEU A 5 -23.37 4.97 -21.11
CA LEU A 5 -22.89 4.05 -20.10
C LEU A 5 -21.96 4.84 -19.18
N GLY A 6 -22.50 5.27 -18.04
CA GLY A 6 -21.71 5.89 -16.98
C GLY A 6 -20.56 4.96 -16.61
N ALA A 7 -19.36 5.52 -16.54
CA ALA A 7 -18.18 4.79 -16.10
C ALA A 7 -18.50 4.11 -14.76
N MET A 8 -18.52 2.78 -14.73
CA MET A 8 -18.61 2.03 -13.48
C MET A 8 -17.44 2.42 -12.58
N PRO A 9 -17.65 2.61 -11.27
CA PRO A 9 -16.54 2.93 -10.37
C PRO A 9 -15.47 1.84 -10.48
N LYS A 10 -14.22 2.24 -10.69
CA LYS A 10 -13.05 1.34 -10.89
C LYS A 10 -12.84 0.34 -9.75
N LEU A 11 -13.40 0.60 -8.58
CA LEU A 11 -13.44 -0.31 -7.42
C LEU A 11 -14.29 -1.59 -7.66
N SER A 12 -15.14 -1.64 -8.68
CA SER A 12 -15.94 -2.84 -8.99
C SER A 12 -15.09 -4.05 -9.46
N PHE A 13 -13.80 -3.84 -9.75
CA PHE A 13 -12.86 -4.91 -10.11
C PHE A 13 -12.07 -5.45 -8.92
N MET A 14 -12.08 -4.77 -7.76
CA MET A 14 -11.43 -5.26 -6.56
C MET A 14 -12.39 -6.21 -5.84
N ARG A 15 -12.07 -7.49 -5.84
CA ARG A 15 -12.93 -8.53 -5.28
C ARG A 15 -12.10 -9.63 -4.65
N GLY A 16 -12.50 -10.03 -3.44
CA GLY A 16 -11.96 -11.17 -2.74
C GLY A 16 -12.99 -12.26 -2.51
N GLU A 17 -12.54 -13.50 -2.47
CA GLU A 17 -13.34 -14.68 -2.13
C GLU A 17 -12.53 -15.61 -1.24
N GLY A 18 -13.20 -16.33 -0.34
CA GLY A 18 -12.54 -17.31 0.54
C GLY A 18 -13.10 -17.28 1.95
N PRO A 19 -12.56 -18.11 2.86
CA PRO A 19 -13.04 -18.19 4.24
C PRO A 19 -12.69 -16.92 5.03
N GLY A 20 -13.58 -16.54 5.96
CA GLY A 20 -13.42 -15.40 6.86
C GLY A 20 -13.90 -14.08 6.25
N ALA A 21 -13.53 -12.98 6.91
CA ALA A 21 -13.88 -11.65 6.47
C ALA A 21 -13.05 -11.22 5.24
N ILE A 22 -13.71 -10.51 4.33
CA ILE A 22 -13.08 -9.90 3.15
C ILE A 22 -13.28 -8.40 3.25
N THR A 23 -12.21 -7.63 3.05
CA THR A 23 -12.25 -6.16 3.07
C THR A 23 -12.95 -5.60 1.81
N PRO A 24 -13.37 -4.32 1.82
CA PRO A 24 -13.99 -3.70 0.65
C PRO A 24 -13.13 -3.75 -0.62
N ASP A 25 -11.81 -3.70 -0.48
CA ASP A 25 -10.83 -3.82 -1.57
C ASP A 25 -10.48 -5.28 -1.94
N GLY A 26 -11.12 -6.28 -1.31
CA GLY A 26 -10.98 -7.69 -1.64
C GLY A 26 -9.90 -8.45 -0.87
N CYS A 27 -9.23 -7.84 0.11
CA CYS A 27 -8.21 -8.51 0.90
C CYS A 27 -8.83 -9.48 1.92
N ALA A 28 -8.30 -10.71 1.99
CA ALA A 28 -8.77 -11.74 2.93
C ALA A 28 -8.12 -11.56 4.30
N VAL A 29 -8.89 -11.16 5.32
CA VAL A 29 -8.39 -10.85 6.66
C VAL A 29 -7.61 -12.02 7.25
N GLU A 30 -8.15 -13.25 7.16
CA GLU A 30 -7.50 -14.44 7.73
C GLU A 30 -6.18 -14.80 7.04
N PHE A 31 -6.04 -14.53 5.74
CA PHE A 31 -4.79 -14.70 5.03
C PHE A 31 -3.77 -13.65 5.45
N TYR A 32 -4.15 -12.36 5.41
CA TYR A 32 -3.26 -11.25 5.76
C TYR A 32 -2.80 -11.31 7.22
N ALA A 33 -3.65 -11.77 8.15
CA ALA A 33 -3.29 -11.94 9.56
C ALA A 33 -2.20 -13.02 9.80
N ARG A 34 -1.98 -13.92 8.85
CA ARG A 34 -0.94 -14.96 8.91
C ARG A 34 0.36 -14.53 8.24
N LEU A 35 0.33 -13.50 7.39
CA LEU A 35 1.52 -13.03 6.69
C LEU A 35 2.55 -12.46 7.67
N ARG A 36 3.80 -12.80 7.42
CA ARG A 36 4.96 -12.24 8.14
C ARG A 36 5.69 -11.24 7.26
N ALA A 37 6.30 -10.26 7.89
CA ALA A 37 7.22 -9.35 7.21
C ALA A 37 8.45 -10.11 6.67
N ARG A 38 9.06 -9.58 5.61
CA ARG A 38 10.20 -10.18 4.89
C ARG A 38 11.33 -9.19 4.70
N GLY A 39 11.64 -8.40 5.75
CA GLY A 39 12.68 -7.38 5.72
C GLY A 39 12.15 -5.96 5.50
N GLU A 40 10.84 -5.79 5.27
CA GLU A 40 10.25 -4.45 5.12
C GLU A 40 10.42 -3.59 6.40
N PRO A 41 10.20 -4.12 7.62
CA PRO A 41 10.37 -3.34 8.85
C PRO A 41 11.81 -2.88 9.06
N GLU A 42 12.79 -3.73 8.78
CA GLU A 42 14.21 -3.41 8.90
C GLU A 42 14.61 -2.32 7.91
N LEU A 43 14.16 -2.44 6.65
CA LEU A 43 14.38 -1.44 5.61
C LEU A 43 13.76 -0.09 5.98
N ILE A 44 12.53 -0.09 6.52
CA ILE A 44 11.86 1.12 6.99
C ILE A 44 12.63 1.72 8.17
N HIS A 45 12.98 0.90 9.18
CA HIS A 45 13.75 1.32 10.35
C HIS A 45 15.07 2.01 9.98
N GLU A 46 15.85 1.40 9.08
CA GLU A 46 17.09 1.99 8.57
C GLU A 46 16.85 3.33 7.85
N ALA A 47 15.73 3.46 7.17
CA ALA A 47 15.39 4.67 6.42
C ALA A 47 14.93 5.82 7.31
N ILE A 48 14.22 5.55 8.41
CA ILE A 48 13.63 6.56 9.28
C ILE A 48 14.43 6.85 10.56
N GLY A 49 15.35 5.95 10.93
CA GLY A 49 16.14 6.04 12.16
C GLY A 49 15.36 5.52 13.39
N GLU A 50 16.02 5.60 14.55
CA GLU A 50 15.47 5.05 15.80
C GLU A 50 14.36 5.93 16.40
N LYS A 51 13.41 5.31 17.12
CA LYS A 51 12.39 5.96 17.96
C LYS A 51 11.54 7.02 17.25
N ALA A 52 11.22 6.78 15.98
CA ALA A 52 10.38 7.66 15.21
C ALA A 52 8.90 7.48 15.56
N SER A 53 8.12 8.57 15.49
CA SER A 53 6.66 8.49 15.39
C SER A 53 6.28 8.18 13.94
N VAL A 54 5.50 7.12 13.74
CA VAL A 54 5.17 6.58 12.41
C VAL A 54 3.66 6.53 12.21
N LEU A 55 3.19 7.04 11.09
CA LEU A 55 1.85 6.81 10.58
C LEU A 55 1.91 5.77 9.48
N GLU A 56 1.34 4.60 9.71
CA GLU A 56 1.22 3.53 8.72
C GLU A 56 -0.17 3.56 8.08
N LEU A 57 -0.22 3.81 6.79
CA LEU A 57 -1.45 3.88 5.99
C LEU A 57 -1.69 2.57 5.25
N GLY A 58 -2.88 1.99 5.40
CA GLY A 58 -3.19 0.65 4.90
C GLY A 58 -2.47 -0.44 5.70
N ALA A 59 -2.50 -0.33 7.04
CA ALA A 59 -1.74 -1.21 7.93
C ALA A 59 -2.18 -2.68 7.89
N GLY A 60 -3.38 -2.95 7.37
CA GLY A 60 -3.96 -4.29 7.33
C GLY A 60 -3.99 -4.94 8.72
N ALA A 61 -3.57 -6.19 8.78
CA ALA A 61 -3.52 -6.97 10.03
C ALA A 61 -2.26 -6.72 10.88
N GLY A 62 -1.45 -5.72 10.56
CA GLY A 62 -0.28 -5.32 11.35
C GLY A 62 1.02 -6.06 11.00
N ARG A 63 1.14 -6.57 9.78
CA ARG A 63 2.32 -7.30 9.31
C ARG A 63 3.62 -6.50 9.47
N VAL A 64 3.56 -5.20 9.27
CA VAL A 64 4.69 -4.28 9.43
C VAL A 64 4.59 -3.49 10.74
N THR A 65 3.39 -3.15 11.19
CA THR A 65 3.13 -2.47 12.47
C THR A 65 3.83 -3.13 13.65
N HIS A 66 3.64 -4.46 13.82
CA HIS A 66 4.17 -5.16 15.00
C HIS A 66 5.70 -5.15 15.05
N PRO A 67 6.43 -5.53 13.97
CA PRO A 67 7.89 -5.46 14.00
C PRO A 67 8.44 -4.04 14.16
N LEU A 68 7.84 -3.02 13.53
CA LEU A 68 8.29 -1.63 13.71
C LEU A 68 8.12 -1.16 15.16
N ARG A 69 7.00 -1.53 15.81
CA ARG A 69 6.82 -1.27 17.25
C ARG A 69 7.90 -1.98 18.08
N ASP A 70 8.21 -3.23 17.75
CA ASP A 70 9.22 -4.03 18.47
C ASP A 70 10.64 -3.45 18.28
N LEU A 71 10.88 -2.73 17.18
CA LEU A 71 12.07 -1.92 16.93
C LEU A 71 12.06 -0.56 17.67
N GLY A 72 11.00 -0.26 18.45
CA GLY A 72 10.93 0.89 19.34
C GLY A 72 10.26 2.14 18.74
N HIS A 73 9.53 2.00 17.62
CA HIS A 73 8.76 3.10 17.04
C HIS A 73 7.38 3.26 17.69
N GLU A 74 6.89 4.49 17.73
CA GLU A 74 5.51 4.81 18.10
C GLU A 74 4.64 4.77 16.85
N ILE A 75 3.72 3.78 16.75
CA ILE A 75 2.95 3.54 15.53
C ILE A 75 1.49 3.94 15.71
N VAL A 76 0.97 4.70 14.75
CA VAL A 76 -0.46 4.84 14.47
C VAL A 76 -0.76 4.08 13.19
N ALA A 77 -1.53 3.01 13.32
CA ALA A 77 -1.91 2.14 12.22
C ALA A 77 -3.31 2.50 11.71
N VAL A 78 -3.42 2.84 10.43
CA VAL A 78 -4.68 3.21 9.78
C VAL A 78 -5.06 2.17 8.76
N ASP A 79 -6.31 1.74 8.81
CA ASP A 79 -6.91 0.86 7.81
C ASP A 79 -8.42 1.14 7.75
N GLU A 80 -9.06 0.91 6.60
CA GLU A 80 -10.52 1.07 6.49
C GLU A 80 -11.29 -0.13 7.05
N SER A 81 -10.62 -1.28 7.23
CA SER A 81 -11.23 -2.51 7.72
C SER A 81 -11.07 -2.66 9.23
N PRO A 82 -12.18 -2.63 10.01
CA PRO A 82 -12.13 -2.89 11.43
C PRO A 82 -11.67 -4.32 11.74
N ASP A 83 -11.93 -5.30 10.87
CA ASP A 83 -11.52 -6.68 11.04
C ASP A 83 -10.00 -6.86 10.89
N MET A 84 -9.36 -6.06 10.02
CA MET A 84 -7.91 -5.96 9.92
C MET A 84 -7.33 -5.36 11.19
N LEU A 85 -7.82 -4.18 11.59
CA LEU A 85 -7.33 -3.48 12.78
C LEU A 85 -7.51 -4.28 14.06
N ALA A 86 -8.54 -5.12 14.15
CA ALA A 86 -8.75 -6.01 15.30
C ALA A 86 -7.60 -7.03 15.49
N ARG A 87 -6.73 -7.23 14.52
CA ARG A 87 -5.53 -8.09 14.61
C ARG A 87 -4.31 -7.36 15.15
N ILE A 88 -4.32 -6.02 15.15
CA ILE A 88 -3.20 -5.21 15.63
C ILE A 88 -3.17 -5.17 17.16
N ARG A 89 -1.98 -5.26 17.72
CA ARG A 89 -1.73 -5.22 19.17
C ARG A 89 -0.60 -4.25 19.48
N GLY A 90 -0.77 -3.48 20.56
CA GLY A 90 0.26 -2.61 21.11
C GLY A 90 0.61 -1.40 20.25
N ALA A 91 -0.26 -1.01 19.33
CA ALA A 91 -0.20 0.22 18.57
C ALA A 91 -1.56 0.94 18.62
N GLU A 92 -1.57 2.23 18.44
CA GLU A 92 -2.81 3.00 18.23
C GLU A 92 -3.39 2.63 16.87
N THR A 93 -4.71 2.39 16.79
CA THR A 93 -5.39 2.05 15.54
C THR A 93 -6.47 3.07 15.22
N VAL A 94 -6.59 3.43 13.95
CA VAL A 94 -7.62 4.34 13.44
C VAL A 94 -8.33 3.69 12.25
N CYS A 95 -9.65 3.49 12.38
CA CYS A 95 -10.46 2.95 11.30
C CYS A 95 -10.96 4.10 10.42
N ALA A 96 -10.30 4.30 9.28
CA ALA A 96 -10.67 5.34 8.33
C ALA A 96 -10.10 5.04 6.93
N PRO A 97 -10.77 5.47 5.86
CA PRO A 97 -10.19 5.53 4.53
C PRO A 97 -9.03 6.53 4.49
N ILE A 98 -7.96 6.20 3.78
CA ILE A 98 -6.74 7.03 3.72
C ILE A 98 -7.05 8.45 3.23
N GLN A 99 -7.87 8.60 2.19
CA GLN A 99 -8.19 9.89 1.57
C GLN A 99 -8.98 10.85 2.48
N ASP A 100 -9.64 10.32 3.52
CA ASP A 100 -10.48 11.08 4.43
C ASP A 100 -9.82 11.31 5.80
N LEU A 101 -8.60 10.80 5.98
CA LEU A 101 -7.89 10.85 7.25
C LEU A 101 -7.45 12.26 7.61
N ASN A 102 -7.79 12.68 8.83
CA ASN A 102 -7.28 13.90 9.45
C ASN A 102 -7.08 13.70 10.95
N LEU A 103 -5.84 13.48 11.37
CA LEU A 103 -5.50 13.26 12.78
C LEU A 103 -5.13 14.55 13.52
N GLY A 104 -5.00 15.68 12.81
CA GLY A 104 -4.59 16.95 13.41
C GLY A 104 -3.17 16.95 13.99
N ARG A 105 -2.37 15.93 13.70
CA ARG A 105 -0.97 15.78 14.15
C ARG A 105 -0.07 15.29 13.04
N ARG A 106 1.25 15.50 13.18
CA ARG A 106 2.26 15.11 12.21
C ARG A 106 3.27 14.15 12.82
N PHE A 107 3.88 13.34 11.96
CA PHE A 107 4.75 12.22 12.28
C PHE A 107 6.14 12.42 11.69
N ASP A 108 7.16 11.78 12.28
CA ASP A 108 8.51 11.74 11.76
C ASP A 108 8.57 10.97 10.44
N ALA A 109 7.72 9.93 10.32
CA ALA A 109 7.57 9.18 9.08
C ALA A 109 6.09 8.87 8.79
N VAL A 110 5.74 8.91 7.51
CA VAL A 110 4.51 8.32 6.97
C VAL A 110 4.91 7.14 6.08
N VAL A 111 4.28 6.00 6.27
CA VAL A 111 4.55 4.75 5.54
C VAL A 111 3.31 4.36 4.76
N MET A 112 3.42 4.24 3.44
CA MET A 112 2.36 3.78 2.55
C MET A 112 2.93 2.72 1.61
N ILE A 113 2.70 1.46 1.93
CA ILE A 113 3.32 0.30 1.31
C ILE A 113 2.27 -0.64 0.70
N SER A 114 2.69 -1.85 0.32
CA SER A 114 1.81 -2.85 -0.31
C SER A 114 1.19 -2.36 -1.62
N PHE A 115 1.98 -1.61 -2.39
CA PHE A 115 1.65 -1.13 -3.74
C PHE A 115 0.44 -0.18 -3.82
N LEU A 116 0.05 0.46 -2.71
CA LEU A 116 -1.07 1.41 -2.69
C LEU A 116 -0.88 2.59 -3.65
N ILE A 117 0.36 2.96 -3.97
CA ILE A 117 0.67 4.01 -4.96
C ILE A 117 0.36 3.58 -6.39
N ASP A 118 0.26 2.29 -6.67
CA ASP A 118 0.01 1.72 -8.00
C ASP A 118 -1.48 1.57 -8.33
N ILE A 119 -2.36 2.13 -7.50
CA ILE A 119 -3.81 2.13 -7.74
C ILE A 119 -4.14 2.81 -9.08
N PRO A 120 -5.07 2.26 -9.90
CA PRO A 120 -5.37 2.79 -11.23
C PRO A 120 -6.30 4.01 -11.24
N ASP A 121 -6.56 4.60 -10.08
CA ASP A 121 -7.35 5.82 -9.90
C ASP A 121 -6.42 6.99 -9.51
N ASP A 122 -6.21 7.93 -10.44
CA ASP A 122 -5.29 9.05 -10.25
C ASP A 122 -5.76 10.02 -9.16
N ASP A 123 -7.06 10.25 -9.07
CA ASP A 123 -7.60 11.20 -8.10
C ASP A 123 -7.49 10.63 -6.68
N LEU A 124 -7.75 9.33 -6.52
CA LEU A 124 -7.59 8.62 -5.25
C LEU A 124 -6.11 8.52 -4.86
N MET A 125 -5.23 8.18 -5.79
CA MET A 125 -3.78 8.15 -5.55
C MET A 125 -3.25 9.52 -5.09
N ARG A 126 -3.68 10.60 -5.75
CA ARG A 126 -3.32 11.96 -5.36
C ARG A 126 -3.92 12.35 -4.00
N ALA A 127 -5.13 11.87 -3.68
CA ALA A 127 -5.70 12.05 -2.35
C ALA A 127 -4.85 11.35 -1.27
N PHE A 128 -4.36 10.13 -1.52
CA PHE A 128 -3.43 9.45 -0.62
C PHE A 128 -2.14 10.27 -0.41
N LEU A 129 -1.56 10.80 -1.47
CA LEU A 129 -0.35 11.62 -1.34
C LEU A 129 -0.60 12.94 -0.57
N ARG A 130 -1.78 13.56 -0.74
CA ARG A 130 -2.18 14.73 0.08
C ARG A 130 -2.29 14.36 1.56
N THR A 131 -2.89 13.21 1.87
CA THR A 131 -2.94 12.69 3.24
C THR A 131 -1.54 12.44 3.80
N CYS A 132 -0.65 11.84 3.03
CA CYS A 132 0.76 11.70 3.43
C CYS A 132 1.39 13.07 3.76
N ARG A 133 1.19 14.08 2.90
CA ARG A 133 1.79 15.42 3.07
C ARG A 133 1.25 16.15 4.29
N SER A 134 -0.04 16.03 4.57
CA SER A 134 -0.66 16.70 5.73
C SER A 134 -0.21 16.11 7.07
N HIS A 135 0.20 14.84 7.08
CA HIS A 135 0.57 14.11 8.30
C HIS A 135 2.08 13.93 8.49
N VAL A 136 2.92 14.27 7.53
CA VAL A 136 4.38 14.23 7.72
C VAL A 136 4.92 15.57 8.20
N ARG A 137 5.88 15.56 9.13
CA ARG A 137 6.63 16.76 9.56
C ARG A 137 7.48 17.29 8.41
N ASP A 138 7.81 18.58 8.45
CA ASP A 138 8.58 19.19 7.36
C ASP A 138 10.03 18.67 7.30
N ASP A 139 10.57 18.17 8.40
CA ASP A 139 11.86 17.47 8.51
C ASP A 139 11.74 15.94 8.43
N GLY A 140 10.51 15.41 8.36
CA GLY A 140 10.21 13.99 8.28
C GLY A 140 10.40 13.38 6.89
N CYS A 141 9.84 12.18 6.71
CA CYS A 141 9.89 11.50 5.42
C CYS A 141 8.64 10.67 5.14
N LEU A 142 8.41 10.42 3.85
CA LEU A 142 7.44 9.48 3.34
C LEU A 142 8.19 8.25 2.82
N ILE A 143 7.76 7.06 3.23
CA ILE A 143 8.24 5.77 2.70
C ILE A 143 7.13 5.17 1.85
N LEU A 144 7.45 4.87 0.60
CA LEU A 144 6.53 4.27 -0.37
C LEU A 144 7.08 2.95 -0.89
N GLU A 145 6.17 2.00 -1.13
CA GLU A 145 6.44 0.81 -1.92
C GLU A 145 5.60 0.83 -3.20
N ARG A 146 6.24 0.54 -4.34
CA ARG A 146 5.61 0.35 -5.64
C ARG A 146 6.13 -0.91 -6.31
N HIS A 147 5.44 -1.40 -7.32
CA HIS A 147 6.05 -2.42 -8.18
C HIS A 147 7.30 -1.86 -8.85
N LYS A 148 8.33 -2.69 -8.96
CA LYS A 148 9.56 -2.31 -9.66
C LYS A 148 9.27 -1.92 -11.10
N PRO A 149 10.00 -0.96 -11.68
CA PRO A 149 9.88 -0.60 -13.08
C PRO A 149 9.94 -1.83 -13.99
N GLY A 150 9.07 -1.91 -14.99
CA GLY A 150 8.99 -3.03 -15.93
C GLY A 150 8.24 -4.26 -15.42
N TRP A 151 7.79 -4.30 -14.16
CA TRP A 151 7.03 -5.44 -13.65
C TRP A 151 5.69 -5.62 -14.37
N HIS A 152 4.95 -4.54 -14.60
CA HIS A 152 3.64 -4.59 -15.24
C HIS A 152 3.69 -5.11 -16.69
N GLU A 153 4.79 -4.88 -17.40
CA GLU A 153 5.03 -5.37 -18.76
C GLU A 153 5.41 -6.86 -18.77
N THR A 154 6.06 -7.31 -17.70
CA THR A 154 6.66 -8.65 -17.63
C THR A 154 5.86 -9.65 -16.80
N VAL A 155 4.93 -9.18 -15.97
CA VAL A 155 4.11 -10.06 -15.12
C VAL A 155 3.29 -11.04 -15.98
N ARG A 156 3.26 -12.30 -15.56
CA ARG A 156 2.51 -13.40 -16.20
C ARG A 156 2.04 -14.39 -15.15
N PRO A 157 1.11 -15.28 -15.51
CA PRO A 157 0.71 -16.38 -14.64
C PRO A 157 1.93 -17.11 -14.09
N THR A 158 1.98 -17.28 -12.81
CA THR A 158 3.08 -17.95 -12.10
C THR A 158 2.62 -18.43 -10.74
N GLU A 159 3.36 -19.38 -10.18
CA GLU A 159 3.12 -19.90 -8.85
C GLU A 159 4.41 -19.85 -8.05
N ARG A 160 4.29 -19.45 -6.78
CA ARG A 160 5.40 -19.40 -5.84
C ARG A 160 4.94 -19.89 -4.48
N THR A 161 5.67 -20.86 -3.93
CA THR A 161 5.49 -21.29 -2.54
C THR A 161 6.47 -20.54 -1.64
N ASP A 162 5.93 -19.94 -0.60
CA ASP A 162 6.68 -19.22 0.42
C ASP A 162 7.28 -20.19 1.44
N PRO A 163 8.48 -19.94 1.98
CA PRO A 163 9.04 -20.73 3.08
C PRO A 163 8.13 -20.82 4.33
N ALA A 164 7.23 -19.85 4.54
CA ALA A 164 6.22 -19.89 5.59
C ALA A 164 5.08 -20.89 5.32
N GLY A 165 5.07 -21.57 4.16
CA GLY A 165 4.15 -22.67 3.83
C GLY A 165 2.88 -22.27 3.11
N PHE A 166 2.77 -21.05 2.57
CA PHE A 166 1.66 -20.70 1.68
C PHE A 166 2.12 -20.63 0.22
N THR A 167 1.19 -20.84 -0.70
CA THR A 167 1.42 -20.69 -2.13
C THR A 167 0.61 -19.51 -2.66
N SER A 168 1.26 -18.59 -3.36
CA SER A 168 0.61 -17.55 -4.16
C SER A 168 0.66 -17.95 -5.64
N ARG A 169 -0.50 -17.90 -6.30
CA ARG A 169 -0.62 -18.24 -7.71
C ARG A 169 -1.28 -17.07 -8.45
N ILE A 170 -0.54 -16.38 -9.30
CA ILE A 170 -1.13 -15.46 -10.27
C ILE A 170 -1.81 -16.33 -11.33
N ARG A 171 -3.13 -16.37 -11.32
CA ARG A 171 -3.93 -17.21 -12.21
C ARG A 171 -4.18 -16.55 -13.54
N THR A 172 -4.55 -15.27 -13.54
CA THR A 172 -4.79 -14.49 -14.75
C THR A 172 -4.04 -13.17 -14.72
N VAL A 173 -3.62 -12.72 -15.89
CA VAL A 173 -3.04 -11.40 -16.12
C VAL A 173 -3.70 -10.85 -17.38
N GLU A 174 -4.50 -9.82 -17.24
CA GLU A 174 -5.22 -9.16 -18.33
C GLU A 174 -4.80 -7.70 -18.41
N ARG A 175 -4.96 -7.09 -19.58
CA ARG A 175 -4.65 -5.67 -19.83
C ARG A 175 -5.87 -4.99 -20.45
N PRO A 176 -6.89 -4.67 -19.60
CA PRO A 176 -8.18 -4.16 -20.08
C PRO A 176 -8.07 -2.79 -20.72
N GLU A 177 -7.12 -1.98 -20.29
CA GLU A 177 -6.85 -0.63 -20.80
C GLU A 177 -5.33 -0.39 -20.90
N PRO A 178 -4.88 0.52 -21.77
CA PRO A 178 -3.47 0.91 -21.82
C PRO A 178 -2.96 1.35 -20.44
N GLY A 179 -1.84 0.77 -19.99
CA GLY A 179 -1.23 1.09 -18.72
C GLY A 179 -1.95 0.51 -17.50
N THR A 180 -2.91 -0.40 -17.65
CA THR A 180 -3.58 -1.07 -16.53
C THR A 180 -3.39 -2.58 -16.64
N VAL A 181 -3.14 -3.24 -15.52
CA VAL A 181 -3.04 -4.69 -15.41
C VAL A 181 -4.09 -5.17 -14.41
N ALA A 182 -4.93 -6.10 -14.86
CA ALA A 182 -5.87 -6.84 -14.02
C ALA A 182 -5.24 -8.17 -13.63
N LEU A 183 -5.26 -8.47 -12.36
CA LEU A 183 -4.72 -9.70 -11.80
C LEU A 183 -5.79 -10.47 -11.04
N THR A 184 -5.74 -11.79 -11.15
CA THR A 184 -6.42 -12.69 -10.21
C THR A 184 -5.35 -13.56 -9.57
N VAL A 185 -5.28 -13.51 -8.24
CA VAL A 185 -4.30 -14.22 -7.44
C VAL A 185 -5.01 -15.15 -6.47
N ASP A 186 -4.61 -16.41 -6.49
CA ASP A 186 -5.04 -17.38 -5.48
C ASP A 186 -3.95 -17.48 -4.39
N TYR A 187 -4.38 -17.53 -3.14
CA TYR A 187 -3.55 -17.78 -1.99
C TYR A 187 -3.99 -19.09 -1.33
N LEU A 188 -3.07 -20.04 -1.21
CA LEU A 188 -3.32 -21.37 -0.68
C LEU A 188 -2.50 -21.55 0.60
N TRP A 189 -3.16 -21.92 1.70
CA TRP A 189 -2.47 -22.18 2.98
C TRP A 189 -3.14 -23.34 3.72
N GLY A 190 -2.48 -24.50 3.70
CA GLY A 190 -3.10 -25.74 4.15
C GLY A 190 -4.35 -26.05 3.33
N ASP A 191 -5.47 -26.29 4.01
CA ASP A 191 -6.77 -26.56 3.37
C ASP A 191 -7.56 -25.28 3.00
N ALA A 192 -7.04 -24.11 3.36
CA ALA A 192 -7.70 -22.83 3.07
C ALA A 192 -7.21 -22.23 1.74
N SER A 193 -8.13 -21.62 1.00
CA SER A 193 -7.81 -20.88 -0.21
C SER A 193 -8.59 -19.57 -0.29
N TRP A 194 -7.94 -18.55 -0.80
CA TRP A 194 -8.54 -17.24 -1.06
C TRP A 194 -8.20 -16.82 -2.49
N THR A 195 -9.11 -16.13 -3.12
CA THR A 195 -8.89 -15.49 -4.42
C THR A 195 -9.02 -13.99 -4.27
N HIS A 196 -8.08 -13.24 -4.84
CA HIS A 196 -8.12 -11.78 -4.89
C HIS A 196 -7.98 -11.31 -6.34
N SER A 197 -8.93 -10.54 -6.82
CA SER A 197 -8.88 -9.89 -8.14
C SER A 197 -8.78 -8.39 -7.95
N PHE A 198 -7.81 -7.77 -8.61
CA PHE A 198 -7.54 -6.34 -8.49
C PHE A 198 -6.92 -5.76 -9.76
N LEU A 199 -6.98 -4.44 -9.86
CA LEU A 199 -6.32 -3.66 -10.90
C LEU A 199 -5.09 -2.96 -10.32
N THR A 200 -4.05 -2.85 -11.11
CA THR A 200 -2.83 -2.10 -10.78
C THR A 200 -2.32 -1.36 -12.00
N ARG A 201 -1.59 -0.26 -11.80
CA ARG A 201 -1.04 0.57 -12.85
C ARG A 201 0.44 0.87 -12.59
N PRO A 202 1.31 0.81 -13.62
CA PRO A 202 2.72 1.14 -13.44
C PRO A 202 2.91 2.58 -12.97
N MET A 203 3.76 2.74 -11.98
CA MET A 203 4.26 4.02 -11.50
C MET A 203 5.71 4.15 -11.96
N SER A 204 5.96 4.71 -13.16
CA SER A 204 7.33 4.94 -13.65
C SER A 204 8.07 5.94 -12.76
N ASP A 205 9.39 6.02 -12.89
CA ASP A 205 10.20 6.98 -12.13
C ASP A 205 9.81 8.43 -12.41
N GLU A 206 9.54 8.74 -13.69
CA GLU A 206 9.14 10.07 -14.13
C GLU A 206 7.77 10.43 -13.55
N ARG A 207 6.81 9.48 -13.63
CA ARG A 207 5.47 9.68 -13.08
C ARG A 207 5.52 9.82 -11.56
N LEU A 208 6.24 8.93 -10.87
CA LEU A 208 6.40 9.02 -9.42
C LEU A 208 6.98 10.36 -8.99
N SER A 209 8.04 10.82 -9.68
CA SER A 209 8.66 12.12 -9.40
C SER A 209 7.68 13.28 -9.60
N ALA A 210 6.89 13.26 -10.67
CA ALA A 210 5.90 14.31 -10.97
C ALA A 210 4.75 14.33 -9.95
N GLU A 211 4.19 13.16 -9.59
CA GLU A 211 3.08 13.07 -8.63
C GLU A 211 3.55 13.45 -7.21
N LEU A 212 4.76 13.03 -6.82
CA LEU A 212 5.36 13.44 -5.55
C LEU A 212 5.63 14.95 -5.51
N ALA A 213 6.15 15.53 -6.59
CA ALA A 213 6.39 16.97 -6.67
C ALA A 213 5.08 17.77 -6.55
N THR A 214 4.01 17.32 -7.22
CA THR A 214 2.67 17.91 -7.13
C THR A 214 2.13 17.85 -5.69
N ALA A 215 2.42 16.78 -4.97
CA ALA A 215 2.01 16.61 -3.57
C ALA A 215 2.95 17.32 -2.56
N GLY A 216 3.96 18.06 -3.01
CA GLY A 216 4.90 18.77 -2.15
C GLY A 216 6.00 17.89 -1.56
N PHE A 217 6.39 16.84 -2.28
CA PHE A 217 7.53 15.98 -1.96
C PHE A 217 8.59 16.00 -3.05
N ARG A 218 9.80 15.59 -2.69
CA ARG A 218 10.86 15.22 -3.63
C ARG A 218 11.42 13.84 -3.27
N ILE A 219 11.79 13.06 -4.26
CA ILE A 219 12.52 11.80 -4.01
C ILE A 219 13.85 12.15 -3.35
N ASP A 220 14.10 11.54 -2.20
CA ASP A 220 15.38 11.63 -1.49
C ASP A 220 16.34 10.54 -2.00
N ARG A 221 15.88 9.29 -1.97
CA ARG A 221 16.61 8.12 -2.48
C ARG A 221 15.69 6.93 -2.69
N PHE A 222 16.14 5.97 -3.49
CA PHE A 222 15.61 4.61 -3.52
C PHE A 222 16.32 3.79 -2.43
N LEU A 223 15.55 2.92 -1.78
CA LEU A 223 16.03 2.13 -0.64
C LEU A 223 16.49 0.72 -1.06
N ASP A 224 16.19 0.33 -2.30
CA ASP A 224 16.53 -0.96 -2.86
C ASP A 224 17.04 -0.84 -4.32
N PRO A 225 17.82 -1.82 -4.80
CA PRO A 225 18.33 -1.82 -6.18
C PRO A 225 17.22 -1.91 -7.26
N ASP A 226 16.10 -2.55 -6.93
CA ASP A 226 14.94 -2.69 -7.83
C ASP A 226 14.13 -1.39 -7.94
N ARG A 227 14.47 -0.35 -7.14
CA ARG A 227 13.79 0.94 -7.08
C ARG A 227 12.30 0.80 -6.74
N SER A 228 11.94 -0.25 -6.03
CA SER A 228 10.59 -0.51 -5.57
C SER A 228 10.27 0.20 -4.26
N TRP A 229 11.27 0.51 -3.46
CA TRP A 229 11.15 1.24 -2.20
C TRP A 229 11.73 2.64 -2.33
N VAL A 230 10.94 3.63 -1.93
CA VAL A 230 11.24 5.05 -2.13
C VAL A 230 11.14 5.80 -0.82
N ARG A 231 12.17 6.55 -0.50
CA ARG A 231 12.11 7.59 0.53
C ARG A 231 11.94 8.94 -0.14
N ALA A 232 10.89 9.67 0.23
CA ALA A 232 10.64 11.03 -0.21
C ALA A 232 10.66 12.00 0.98
N ARG A 233 11.05 13.24 0.74
CA ARG A 233 11.04 14.30 1.76
C ARG A 233 10.10 15.44 1.35
N PRO A 234 9.41 16.05 2.32
CA PRO A 234 8.69 17.28 2.09
C PRO A 234 9.57 18.37 1.46
N VAL A 235 8.98 19.13 0.54
CA VAL A 235 9.62 20.35 0.01
C VAL A 235 9.18 21.51 0.90
N PRO A 236 10.10 22.28 1.50
CA PRO A 236 9.75 23.43 2.32
C PRO A 236 8.96 24.47 1.49
N GLY A 237 7.84 24.96 2.02
CA GLY A 237 7.02 25.99 1.37
C GLY A 237 5.97 25.48 0.37
N GLY A 238 5.89 24.19 0.09
CA GLY A 238 4.83 23.59 -0.72
C GLY A 238 3.55 23.38 0.10
N GLN A 239 2.77 24.42 0.32
CA GLN A 239 1.36 24.23 0.66
C GLN A 239 0.67 23.84 -0.65
N GLY A 240 0.08 22.64 -0.70
CA GLY A 240 -0.69 22.18 -1.84
C GLY A 240 -1.77 23.23 -2.22
N ALA A 241 -1.75 23.64 -3.47
CA ALA A 241 -2.78 24.45 -4.06
C ALA A 241 -4.06 23.63 -4.28
#